data_80c25abfec3393d5ec81a9b7389632ea
#
_entry.id   80c25abfec3393d5ec81a9b7389632ea
#
_cell.length_a   1.000
_cell.length_b   1.000
_cell.length_c   1.000
_cell.angle_alpha   90.00
_cell.angle_beta   90.00
_cell.angle_gamma   90.00
#
_symmetry.space_group_name_H-M   'P 1'
#
loop_
_entity.id
_entity.type
_entity.pdbx_description
1 polymer ?
#
loop_
_entity_poly.entity_id
_entity_poly.type
_entity_poly.pdbx_seq_one_letter_code
_entity_poly.pdbx_strand_id
1 'polypeptide(L)'
;CQVWMSHGDTILDLPTNFTKIASTEDVNVAAYQIEGENIWGIQFHPEVHHSTEGKTLLDNFLNICSFQKEWTPAHFIQETIASLKSDLGDDRVIMGLSGGVDSTVAAELIHQAIGKNLTCIFVDNGLLRKNEYDEVLHSYKDMGLNIIGVNAKDEFLTALAEKQEPETKSKA
;
A
#
# COMPACT_ATOMS: atom_id res chain seq x y z
N CYS A 1 1.86 14.56 25.69
CA CYS A 1 1.17 13.51 24.94
C CYS A 1 2.15 12.35 24.67
N GLN A 2 1.62 11.17 24.41
CA GLN A 2 2.40 9.99 24.04
C GLN A 2 2.67 10.02 22.53
N VAL A 3 3.92 9.70 22.14
CA VAL A 3 4.33 9.54 20.74
C VAL A 3 5.07 8.23 20.56
N TRP A 4 4.98 7.66 19.38
CA TRP A 4 5.70 6.44 19.01
C TRP A 4 6.97 6.80 18.24
N MET A 5 8.11 6.32 18.72
CA MET A 5 9.42 6.47 18.07
C MET A 5 9.98 5.10 17.72
N SER A 6 10.63 5.00 16.55
CA SER A 6 11.29 3.78 16.08
C SER A 6 12.55 4.17 15.30
N HIS A 7 13.61 4.52 16.05
CA HIS A 7 14.89 4.93 15.48
C HIS A 7 16.05 4.52 16.37
N GLY A 8 17.24 4.25 15.77
CA GLY A 8 18.47 3.95 16.48
C GLY A 8 19.34 5.18 16.73
N ASP A 9 19.23 6.19 15.86
CA ASP A 9 19.98 7.45 15.94
C ASP A 9 19.06 8.58 16.38
N THR A 10 19.63 9.64 16.98
CA THR A 10 18.91 10.82 17.44
C THR A 10 19.64 12.10 17.06
N ILE A 11 18.90 13.21 16.94
CA ILE A 11 19.45 14.53 16.68
C ILE A 11 20.02 15.07 18.00
N LEU A 12 21.32 15.33 18.03
CA LEU A 12 22.01 15.87 19.20
C LEU A 12 21.95 17.38 19.24
N ASP A 13 22.25 18.04 18.11
CA ASP A 13 22.33 19.49 18.00
C ASP A 13 21.56 19.97 16.74
N LEU A 14 21.05 21.21 16.82
CA LEU A 14 20.38 21.88 15.73
C LEU A 14 21.24 23.06 15.22
N PRO A 15 21.25 23.33 13.90
CA PRO A 15 21.85 24.55 13.36
C PRO A 15 21.16 25.82 13.89
N THR A 16 21.83 26.98 13.73
CA THR A 16 21.40 28.27 14.32
C THR A 16 20.04 28.77 13.85
N ASN A 17 19.59 28.33 12.64
CA ASN A 17 18.28 28.71 12.08
C ASN A 17 17.20 27.65 12.32
N PHE A 18 17.45 26.71 13.24
CA PHE A 18 16.47 25.67 13.61
C PHE A 18 16.03 25.88 15.06
N THR A 19 14.76 25.87 15.30
CA THR A 19 14.17 25.97 16.63
C THR A 19 13.57 24.65 17.06
N LYS A 20 14.01 24.14 18.22
CA LYS A 20 13.43 22.95 18.84
C LYS A 20 12.00 23.27 19.32
N ILE A 21 11.02 22.46 18.87
CA ILE A 21 9.60 22.65 19.23
C ILE A 21 9.04 21.50 20.08
N ALA A 22 9.73 20.36 20.14
CA ALA A 22 9.35 19.25 21.02
C ALA A 22 10.56 18.46 21.50
N SER A 23 10.43 17.86 22.68
CA SER A 23 11.39 16.92 23.30
C SER A 23 10.63 15.86 24.10
N THR A 24 11.30 14.75 24.42
CA THR A 24 10.86 13.76 25.42
C THR A 24 11.94 13.62 26.49
N GLU A 25 11.72 12.76 27.49
CA GLU A 25 12.74 12.47 28.49
C GLU A 25 14.01 11.87 27.88
N ASP A 26 13.86 11.02 26.87
CA ASP A 26 14.97 10.28 26.24
C ASP A 26 15.49 10.93 24.96
N VAL A 27 14.71 11.80 24.29
CA VAL A 27 15.04 12.42 23.02
C VAL A 27 15.01 13.93 23.13
N ASN A 28 16.20 14.55 23.13
CA ASN A 28 16.33 15.99 23.28
C ASN A 28 15.67 16.79 22.15
N VAL A 29 15.74 16.32 20.92
CA VAL A 29 15.15 16.96 19.74
C VAL A 29 14.16 15.99 19.11
N ALA A 30 12.92 15.98 19.60
CA ALA A 30 11.84 15.17 19.02
C ALA A 30 11.16 15.84 17.82
N ALA A 31 11.17 17.19 17.79
CA ALA A 31 10.70 17.96 16.64
C ALA A 31 11.38 19.34 16.61
N TYR A 32 11.50 19.89 15.41
CA TYR A 32 12.06 21.22 15.16
C TYR A 32 11.33 21.95 14.03
N GLN A 33 11.54 23.24 13.94
CA GLN A 33 11.09 24.12 12.88
C GLN A 33 12.28 24.90 12.31
N ILE A 34 12.29 25.15 11.00
CA ILE A 34 13.25 26.08 10.38
C ILE A 34 12.68 27.49 10.45
N GLU A 35 13.44 28.43 11.04
CA GLU A 35 13.01 29.79 11.23
C GLU A 35 12.76 30.50 9.90
N GLY A 36 11.62 31.17 9.81
CA GLY A 36 11.23 31.88 8.59
C GLY A 36 10.70 31.01 7.45
N GLU A 37 10.64 29.69 7.64
CA GLU A 37 10.15 28.76 6.62
C GLU A 37 9.01 27.89 7.16
N ASN A 38 8.15 27.43 6.25
CA ASN A 38 7.06 26.47 6.57
C ASN A 38 7.59 25.02 6.50
N ILE A 39 8.69 24.76 7.20
CA ILE A 39 9.35 23.46 7.24
C ILE A 39 9.49 23.00 8.69
N TRP A 40 9.01 21.80 8.96
CA TRP A 40 9.11 21.14 10.26
C TRP A 40 9.70 19.75 10.09
N GLY A 41 10.50 19.33 11.06
CA GLY A 41 10.99 17.96 11.17
C GLY A 41 10.47 17.33 12.46
N ILE A 42 10.07 16.06 12.36
CA ILE A 42 9.66 15.24 13.51
C ILE A 42 10.41 13.92 13.50
N GLN A 43 10.73 13.38 14.67
CA GLN A 43 11.44 12.10 14.80
C GLN A 43 10.53 10.96 15.28
N PHE A 44 9.25 11.20 15.37
CA PHE A 44 8.24 10.23 15.76
C PHE A 44 7.19 10.03 14.67
N HIS A 45 6.42 8.96 14.79
CA HIS A 45 5.37 8.58 13.85
C HIS A 45 4.00 9.14 14.29
N PRO A 46 3.52 10.24 13.71
CA PRO A 46 2.21 10.80 14.06
C PRO A 46 1.04 9.98 13.50
N GLU A 47 1.28 9.18 12.46
CA GLU A 47 0.26 8.42 11.74
C GLU A 47 -0.20 7.15 12.47
N VAL A 48 0.59 6.66 13.45
CA VAL A 48 0.25 5.43 14.17
C VAL A 48 -0.65 5.69 15.36
N HIS A 49 -1.49 4.74 15.73
CA HIS A 49 -2.44 4.87 16.84
C HIS A 49 -1.78 5.03 18.22
N HIS A 50 -0.51 4.67 18.36
CA HIS A 50 0.27 4.88 19.58
C HIS A 50 0.66 6.34 19.82
N SER A 51 0.59 7.20 18.80
CA SER A 51 0.75 8.65 18.91
C SER A 51 -0.61 9.27 19.13
N THR A 52 -0.96 9.53 20.41
CA THR A 52 -2.32 9.89 20.82
C THR A 52 -2.88 11.15 20.16
N GLU A 53 -2.04 12.15 19.91
CA GLU A 53 -2.40 13.42 19.28
C GLU A 53 -1.89 13.54 17.83
N GLY A 54 -1.48 12.42 17.23
CA GLY A 54 -0.88 12.40 15.90
C GLY A 54 -1.79 12.97 14.82
N LYS A 55 -3.08 12.65 14.86
CA LYS A 55 -4.09 13.21 13.95
C LYS A 55 -4.21 14.73 14.07
N THR A 56 -4.24 15.25 15.29
CA THR A 56 -4.30 16.70 15.56
C THR A 56 -3.08 17.41 14.98
N LEU A 57 -1.88 16.81 15.13
CA LEU A 57 -0.66 17.35 14.57
C LEU A 57 -0.71 17.41 13.04
N LEU A 58 -1.13 16.33 12.38
CA LEU A 58 -1.26 16.28 10.92
C LEU A 58 -2.33 17.28 10.42
N ASP A 59 -3.48 17.39 11.08
CA ASP A 59 -4.52 18.36 10.75
C ASP A 59 -4.01 19.81 10.88
N ASN A 60 -3.24 20.11 11.91
CA ASN A 60 -2.63 21.44 12.08
C ASN A 60 -1.65 21.76 10.94
N PHE A 61 -0.80 20.80 10.57
CA PHE A 61 0.13 20.96 9.45
C PHE A 61 -0.61 21.22 8.14
N LEU A 62 -1.66 20.45 7.83
CA LEU A 62 -2.47 20.64 6.64
C LEU A 62 -3.13 22.03 6.60
N ASN A 63 -3.58 22.53 7.77
CA ASN A 63 -4.15 23.87 7.88
C ASN A 63 -3.10 24.96 7.63
N ILE A 64 -1.87 24.80 8.16
CA ILE A 64 -0.76 25.73 7.90
C ILE A 64 -0.42 25.78 6.39
N CYS A 65 -0.43 24.62 5.73
CA CYS A 65 -0.22 24.52 4.29
C CYS A 65 -1.39 25.02 3.46
N SER A 66 -2.50 25.45 4.08
CA SER A 66 -3.75 25.82 3.39
C SER A 66 -4.23 24.71 2.44
N PHE A 67 -3.99 23.45 2.82
CA PHE A 67 -4.31 22.28 2.00
C PHE A 67 -5.82 22.10 1.88
N GLN A 68 -6.31 22.05 0.65
CA GLN A 68 -7.71 21.73 0.37
C GLN A 68 -7.91 20.23 0.55
N LYS A 69 -8.79 19.83 1.49
CA LYS A 69 -9.09 18.41 1.77
C LYS A 69 -10.04 17.82 0.71
N GLU A 70 -9.68 17.96 -0.57
CA GLU A 70 -10.51 17.52 -1.69
C GLU A 70 -10.32 16.04 -2.01
N TRP A 71 -9.15 15.47 -1.65
CA TRP A 71 -8.88 14.07 -1.89
C TRP A 71 -9.69 13.18 -0.94
N THR A 72 -10.48 12.29 -1.50
CA THR A 72 -11.17 11.22 -0.77
C THR A 72 -10.94 9.90 -1.50
N PRO A 73 -10.98 8.74 -0.81
CA PRO A 73 -10.90 7.43 -1.48
C PRO A 73 -11.95 7.27 -2.59
N ALA A 74 -13.16 7.78 -2.38
CA ALA A 74 -14.22 7.70 -3.38
C ALA A 74 -13.88 8.53 -4.64
N HIS A 75 -13.34 9.74 -4.47
CA HIS A 75 -12.91 10.58 -5.58
C HIS A 75 -11.73 9.93 -6.33
N PHE A 76 -10.73 9.43 -5.60
CA PHE A 76 -9.61 8.70 -6.18
C PHE A 76 -10.05 7.49 -7.01
N ILE A 77 -11.01 6.70 -6.52
CA ILE A 77 -11.57 5.56 -7.26
C ILE A 77 -12.19 6.04 -8.59
N GLN A 78 -13.02 7.09 -8.55
CA GLN A 78 -13.68 7.62 -9.74
C GLN A 78 -12.68 8.18 -10.76
N GLU A 79 -11.70 8.95 -10.33
CA GLU A 79 -10.63 9.47 -11.20
C GLU A 79 -9.80 8.34 -11.81
N THR A 80 -9.42 7.33 -11.00
CA THR A 80 -8.66 6.18 -11.48
C THR A 80 -9.43 5.39 -12.53
N ILE A 81 -10.73 5.12 -12.31
CA ILE A 81 -11.58 4.43 -13.29
C ILE A 81 -11.70 5.24 -14.57
N ALA A 82 -11.88 6.55 -14.47
CA ALA A 82 -11.98 7.43 -15.64
C ALA A 82 -10.66 7.46 -16.45
N SER A 83 -9.52 7.55 -15.77
CA SER A 83 -8.19 7.47 -16.39
C SER A 83 -7.98 6.13 -17.08
N LEU A 84 -8.20 5.02 -16.38
CA LEU A 84 -8.07 3.67 -16.95
C LEU A 84 -8.97 3.48 -18.17
N LYS A 85 -10.18 3.98 -18.14
CA LYS A 85 -11.11 3.92 -19.27
C LYS A 85 -10.61 4.72 -20.48
N SER A 86 -10.01 5.89 -20.23
CA SER A 86 -9.42 6.72 -21.28
C SER A 86 -8.18 6.07 -21.89
N ASP A 87 -7.33 5.47 -21.05
CA ASP A 87 -6.05 4.92 -21.48
C ASP A 87 -6.17 3.57 -22.18
N LEU A 88 -7.10 2.73 -21.71
CA LEU A 88 -7.31 1.37 -22.22
C LEU A 88 -8.34 1.31 -23.34
N GLY A 89 -9.34 2.18 -23.34
CA GLY A 89 -10.39 2.18 -24.36
C GLY A 89 -11.05 0.80 -24.52
N ASP A 90 -10.95 0.23 -25.72
CA ASP A 90 -11.46 -1.09 -26.06
C ASP A 90 -10.42 -2.22 -26.00
N ASP A 91 -9.23 -1.93 -25.46
CA ASP A 91 -8.15 -2.90 -25.33
C ASP A 91 -8.54 -4.05 -24.38
N ARG A 92 -7.93 -5.22 -24.63
CA ARG A 92 -8.05 -6.40 -23.78
C ARG A 92 -6.88 -6.44 -22.80
N VAL A 93 -7.19 -6.60 -21.53
CA VAL A 93 -6.20 -6.67 -20.46
C VAL A 93 -6.18 -8.05 -19.83
N ILE A 94 -4.99 -8.58 -19.60
CA ILE A 94 -4.76 -9.81 -18.83
C ILE A 94 -4.09 -9.41 -17.52
N MET A 95 -4.59 -9.92 -16.41
CA MET A 95 -4.04 -9.65 -15.08
C MET A 95 -3.87 -10.94 -14.28
N GLY A 96 -2.65 -11.15 -13.74
CA GLY A 96 -2.41 -12.18 -12.74
C GLY A 96 -2.93 -11.74 -11.37
N LEU A 97 -3.66 -12.62 -10.69
CA LEU A 97 -4.14 -12.39 -9.33
C LEU A 97 -3.33 -13.22 -8.33
N SER A 98 -2.97 -12.59 -7.21
CA SER A 98 -2.25 -13.27 -6.11
C SER A 98 -3.18 -13.78 -5.00
N GLY A 99 -4.47 -13.45 -5.03
CA GLY A 99 -5.40 -13.66 -3.92
C GLY A 99 -5.28 -12.60 -2.81
N GLY A 100 -4.34 -11.66 -2.92
CA GLY A 100 -4.14 -10.57 -1.96
C GLY A 100 -5.00 -9.33 -2.26
N VAL A 101 -5.10 -8.44 -1.28
CA VAL A 101 -5.93 -7.23 -1.34
C VAL A 101 -5.55 -6.32 -2.51
N ASP A 102 -4.25 -6.06 -2.72
CA ASP A 102 -3.79 -5.11 -3.74
C ASP A 102 -4.18 -5.55 -5.15
N SER A 103 -3.94 -6.84 -5.48
CA SER A 103 -4.32 -7.39 -6.78
C SER A 103 -5.84 -7.42 -6.98
N THR A 104 -6.60 -7.65 -5.91
CA THR A 104 -8.06 -7.62 -5.93
C THR A 104 -8.58 -6.22 -6.21
N VAL A 105 -8.07 -5.20 -5.51
CA VAL A 105 -8.44 -3.79 -5.72
C VAL A 105 -8.10 -3.34 -7.13
N ALA A 106 -6.90 -3.68 -7.63
CA ALA A 106 -6.50 -3.34 -8.99
C ALA A 106 -7.42 -4.01 -10.04
N ALA A 107 -7.75 -5.29 -9.87
CA ALA A 107 -8.68 -5.99 -10.75
C ALA A 107 -10.07 -5.36 -10.77
N GLU A 108 -10.59 -4.97 -9.62
CA GLU A 108 -11.89 -4.32 -9.50
C GLU A 108 -11.91 -2.95 -10.20
N LEU A 109 -10.89 -2.13 -10.02
CA LEU A 109 -10.77 -0.83 -10.70
C LEU A 109 -10.72 -0.97 -12.22
N ILE A 110 -9.90 -1.91 -12.72
CA ILE A 110 -9.81 -2.20 -14.16
C ILE A 110 -11.14 -2.78 -14.68
N HIS A 111 -11.77 -3.67 -13.92
CA HIS A 111 -13.08 -4.24 -14.29
C HIS A 111 -14.16 -3.17 -14.41
N GLN A 112 -14.20 -2.21 -13.48
CA GLN A 112 -15.13 -1.09 -13.56
C GLN A 112 -14.85 -0.17 -14.76
N ALA A 113 -13.59 -0.07 -15.19
CA ALA A 113 -13.21 0.73 -16.37
C ALA A 113 -13.56 0.07 -17.71
N ILE A 114 -13.19 -1.22 -17.89
CA ILE A 114 -13.25 -1.92 -19.19
C ILE A 114 -14.13 -3.19 -19.20
N GLY A 115 -14.72 -3.54 -18.07
CA GLY A 115 -15.68 -4.64 -17.96
C GLY A 115 -15.11 -5.99 -18.42
N LYS A 116 -15.78 -6.61 -19.38
CA LYS A 116 -15.44 -7.95 -19.90
C LYS A 116 -14.12 -8.03 -20.67
N ASN A 117 -13.53 -6.90 -20.99
CA ASN A 117 -12.22 -6.86 -21.65
C ASN A 117 -11.07 -7.21 -20.68
N LEU A 118 -11.32 -7.21 -19.36
CA LEU A 118 -10.39 -7.75 -18.39
C LEU A 118 -10.53 -9.26 -18.25
N THR A 119 -9.42 -9.98 -18.38
CA THR A 119 -9.32 -11.41 -18.04
C THR A 119 -8.33 -11.58 -16.90
N CYS A 120 -8.78 -12.09 -15.78
CA CYS A 120 -7.97 -12.38 -14.62
C CYS A 120 -7.50 -13.84 -14.64
N ILE A 121 -6.26 -14.10 -14.25
CA ILE A 121 -5.69 -15.44 -14.14
C ILE A 121 -5.24 -15.66 -12.69
N PHE A 122 -5.75 -16.73 -12.08
CA PHE A 122 -5.33 -17.17 -10.76
C PHE A 122 -4.68 -18.55 -10.85
N VAL A 123 -3.43 -18.64 -10.40
CA VAL A 123 -2.61 -19.86 -10.54
C VAL A 123 -2.50 -20.57 -9.20
N ASP A 124 -2.86 -21.85 -9.17
CA ASP A 124 -2.55 -22.73 -8.06
C ASP A 124 -1.16 -23.34 -8.28
N ASN A 125 -0.19 -22.83 -7.55
CA ASN A 125 1.20 -23.27 -7.59
C ASN A 125 1.51 -24.40 -6.59
N GLY A 126 0.48 -24.95 -5.91
CA GLY A 126 0.65 -26.01 -4.92
C GLY A 126 1.06 -25.54 -3.52
N LEU A 127 1.26 -24.22 -3.30
CA LEU A 127 1.66 -23.64 -2.01
C LEU A 127 0.54 -22.80 -1.37
N LEU A 128 -0.64 -22.80 -1.95
CA LEU A 128 -1.81 -22.14 -1.42
C LEU A 128 -2.29 -22.79 -0.12
N ARG A 129 -3.01 -22.05 0.70
CA ARG A 129 -3.64 -22.59 1.91
C ARG A 129 -4.72 -23.61 1.53
N LYS A 130 -5.11 -24.42 2.51
CA LYS A 130 -6.19 -25.39 2.32
C LYS A 130 -7.47 -24.70 1.84
N ASN A 131 -8.01 -25.15 0.72
CA ASN A 131 -9.21 -24.66 0.04
C ASN A 131 -9.11 -23.24 -0.54
N GLU A 132 -7.97 -22.54 -0.39
CA GLU A 132 -7.81 -21.14 -0.83
C GLU A 132 -8.07 -20.96 -2.33
N TYR A 133 -7.67 -21.93 -3.15
CA TYR A 133 -7.89 -21.87 -4.59
C TYR A 133 -9.37 -21.77 -4.95
N ASP A 134 -10.18 -22.65 -4.39
CA ASP A 134 -11.62 -22.69 -4.68
C ASP A 134 -12.36 -21.49 -4.08
N GLU A 135 -11.99 -21.10 -2.85
CA GLU A 135 -12.57 -19.94 -2.16
C GLU A 135 -12.28 -18.64 -2.91
N VAL A 136 -11.06 -18.45 -3.38
CA VAL A 136 -10.65 -17.26 -4.14
C VAL A 136 -11.34 -17.21 -5.48
N LEU A 137 -11.39 -18.32 -6.23
CA LEU A 137 -12.10 -18.38 -7.52
C LEU A 137 -13.59 -18.09 -7.36
N HIS A 138 -14.21 -18.60 -6.29
CA HIS A 138 -15.63 -18.34 -6.03
C HIS A 138 -15.87 -16.86 -5.73
N SER A 139 -15.08 -16.29 -4.82
CA SER A 139 -15.17 -14.88 -4.46
C SER A 139 -15.02 -13.94 -5.65
N TYR A 140 -14.06 -14.19 -6.53
CA TYR A 140 -13.86 -13.34 -7.71
C TYR A 140 -14.98 -13.48 -8.76
N LYS A 141 -15.57 -14.68 -8.89
CA LYS A 141 -16.77 -14.86 -9.74
C LYS A 141 -17.97 -14.10 -9.20
N ASP A 142 -18.14 -14.08 -7.87
CA ASP A 142 -19.22 -13.33 -7.23
C ASP A 142 -19.06 -11.81 -7.40
N MET A 143 -17.81 -11.33 -7.53
CA MET A 143 -17.51 -9.95 -7.92
C MET A 143 -17.77 -9.65 -9.42
N GLY A 144 -18.12 -10.65 -10.21
CA GLY A 144 -18.37 -10.50 -11.65
C GLY A 144 -17.13 -10.48 -12.53
N LEU A 145 -15.96 -10.79 -11.97
CA LEU A 145 -14.71 -10.84 -12.73
C LEU A 145 -14.67 -12.04 -13.68
N ASN A 146 -14.15 -11.81 -14.88
CA ASN A 146 -13.82 -12.89 -15.82
C ASN A 146 -12.51 -13.53 -15.38
N ILE A 147 -12.59 -14.64 -14.62
CA ILE A 147 -11.45 -15.31 -14.03
C ILE A 147 -11.21 -16.70 -14.58
N ILE A 148 -9.96 -17.00 -14.90
CA ILE A 148 -9.45 -18.31 -15.31
C ILE A 148 -8.57 -18.85 -14.18
N GLY A 149 -8.97 -19.98 -13.60
CA GLY A 149 -8.14 -20.71 -12.65
C GLY A 149 -7.23 -21.68 -13.39
N VAL A 150 -5.94 -21.64 -13.07
CA VAL A 150 -4.92 -22.55 -13.63
C VAL A 150 -4.38 -23.42 -12.54
N ASN A 151 -4.48 -24.73 -12.65
CA ASN A 151 -3.82 -25.67 -11.75
C ASN A 151 -2.45 -26.03 -12.31
N ALA A 152 -1.40 -25.49 -11.71
CA ALA A 152 -0.01 -25.70 -12.07
C ALA A 152 0.80 -26.35 -10.92
N LYS A 153 0.11 -27.01 -9.97
CA LYS A 153 0.75 -27.64 -8.77
C LYS A 153 1.92 -28.52 -9.11
N ASP A 154 1.71 -29.47 -10.01
CA ASP A 154 2.73 -30.48 -10.32
C ASP A 154 3.95 -29.85 -10.99
N GLU A 155 3.74 -28.85 -11.84
CA GLU A 155 4.80 -28.10 -12.51
C GLU A 155 5.67 -27.34 -11.50
N PHE A 156 5.03 -26.51 -10.65
CA PHE A 156 5.74 -25.73 -9.63
C PHE A 156 6.42 -26.64 -8.58
N LEU A 157 5.74 -27.64 -8.07
CA LEU A 157 6.32 -28.56 -7.07
C LEU A 157 7.49 -29.33 -7.64
N THR A 158 7.43 -29.75 -8.91
CA THR A 158 8.56 -30.42 -9.59
C THR A 158 9.72 -29.45 -9.76
N ALA A 159 9.47 -28.20 -10.16
CA ALA A 159 10.49 -27.18 -10.31
C ALA A 159 11.15 -26.80 -8.98
N LEU A 160 10.41 -26.90 -7.86
CA LEU A 160 10.91 -26.62 -6.51
C LEU A 160 11.63 -27.82 -5.87
N ALA A 161 11.45 -29.03 -6.39
CA ALA A 161 12.08 -30.23 -5.85
C ALA A 161 13.59 -30.04 -5.81
N GLU A 162 14.20 -30.44 -4.69
CA GLU A 162 15.65 -30.40 -4.45
C GLU A 162 16.28 -29.00 -4.33
N LYS A 163 15.50 -27.91 -4.50
CA LYS A 163 16.00 -26.54 -4.31
C LYS A 163 15.94 -26.15 -2.84
N GLN A 164 17.08 -25.83 -2.24
CA GLN A 164 17.18 -25.45 -0.82
C GLN A 164 17.30 -23.94 -0.64
N GLU A 165 18.02 -23.26 -1.53
CA GLU A 165 18.30 -21.82 -1.46
C GLU A 165 17.05 -20.99 -1.77
N PRO A 166 16.71 -19.97 -0.93
CA PRO A 166 15.53 -19.12 -1.13
C PRO A 166 15.48 -18.39 -2.48
N GLU A 167 16.63 -17.86 -2.94
CA GLU A 167 16.74 -17.21 -4.24
C GLU A 167 16.47 -18.15 -5.40
N THR A 168 16.94 -19.38 -5.31
CA THR A 168 16.74 -20.41 -6.34
C THR A 168 15.28 -20.86 -6.38
N LYS A 169 14.60 -20.90 -5.23
CA LYS A 169 13.17 -21.18 -5.13
C LYS A 169 12.32 -20.07 -5.74
N SER A 170 12.71 -18.82 -5.55
CA SER A 170 12.00 -17.65 -6.08
C SER A 170 12.06 -17.54 -7.61
N LYS A 171 13.06 -18.19 -8.24
CA LYS A 171 13.27 -18.18 -9.70
C LYS A 171 12.76 -19.45 -10.40
N ALA A 172 12.17 -20.38 -9.64
CA ALA A 172 11.60 -21.61 -10.16
C ALA A 172 10.16 -21.43 -10.58
#